data_d9a50ad03bc864cce787866c50c94207
#
_entry.id   d9a50ad03bc864cce787866c50c94207
#
_cell.length_a   1.000
_cell.length_b   1.000
_cell.length_c   1.000
_cell.angle_alpha   90.00
_cell.angle_beta   90.00
_cell.angle_gamma   90.00
#
_symmetry.space_group_name_H-M   'P 1'
#
loop_
_entity.id
_entity.type
_entity.pdbx_description
1 polymer ?
#
loop_
_entity_poly.entity_id
_entity_poly.type
_entity_poly.pdbx_seq_one_letter_code
_entity_poly.pdbx_strand_id
1 'polypeptide(L)'
;MTPEDLSTLLDEANHHPWESVKAALSKVDGQPHPRIGWLTTHLTETKRTYWTLVAEVTGILPPPGDAGLTRLMAWEVEAARKLPPESLTSLIHYEGTPFTVASLLRLSARHTTWHAGQIAALAGRVRIA
;
A
#
# COMPACT_ATOMS: atom_id res chain seq x y z
N MET A 1 16.48 9.04 -2.65
CA MET A 1 15.66 8.10 -1.87
C MET A 1 16.29 6.73 -1.93
N THR A 2 16.34 6.03 -0.81
CA THR A 2 16.94 4.69 -0.69
C THR A 2 15.85 3.64 -0.53
N PRO A 3 16.18 2.34 -0.72
CA PRO A 3 15.23 1.27 -0.40
C PRO A 3 14.70 1.35 1.04
N GLU A 4 15.54 1.71 1.99
CA GLU A 4 15.11 1.87 3.38
C GLU A 4 14.16 3.05 3.56
N ASP A 5 14.37 4.16 2.85
CA ASP A 5 13.45 5.29 2.87
C ASP A 5 12.07 4.88 2.35
N LEU A 6 12.02 4.11 1.25
CA LEU A 6 10.78 3.61 0.70
C LEU A 6 10.09 2.65 1.66
N SER A 7 10.85 1.75 2.27
CA SER A 7 10.33 0.82 3.28
C SER A 7 9.70 1.58 4.45
N THR A 8 10.38 2.61 4.95
CA THR A 8 9.85 3.44 6.04
C THR A 8 8.58 4.16 5.63
N LEU A 9 8.55 4.74 4.44
CA LEU A 9 7.38 5.46 3.94
C LEU A 9 6.16 4.53 3.82
N LEU A 10 6.34 3.33 3.29
CA LEU A 10 5.28 2.34 3.18
C LEU A 10 4.84 1.83 4.55
N ASP A 11 5.78 1.60 5.45
CA ASP A 11 5.47 1.15 6.81
C ASP A 11 4.62 2.19 7.55
N GLU A 12 4.97 3.47 7.42
CA GLU A 12 4.18 4.55 8.01
C GLU A 12 2.75 4.59 7.45
N ALA A 13 2.61 4.53 6.13
CA ALA A 13 1.28 4.55 5.50
C ALA A 13 0.43 3.36 5.90
N ASN A 14 1.05 2.20 6.09
CA ASN A 14 0.36 0.95 6.42
C ASN A 14 0.10 0.78 7.91
N HIS A 15 1.05 1.12 8.78
CA HIS A 15 1.08 0.65 10.16
C HIS A 15 1.26 1.72 11.23
N HIS A 16 1.50 2.99 10.89
CA HIS A 16 1.71 4.03 11.88
C HIS A 16 0.50 4.09 12.84
N PRO A 17 0.71 4.35 14.15
CA PRO A 17 -0.41 4.47 15.09
C PRO A 17 -1.43 5.55 14.73
N TRP A 18 -1.03 6.54 13.93
CA TRP A 18 -1.90 7.60 13.43
C TRP A 18 -1.90 7.61 11.91
N GLU A 19 -3.04 7.93 11.31
CA GLU A 19 -3.19 8.21 9.88
C GLU A 19 -2.63 7.10 8.96
N SER A 20 -2.92 5.84 9.32
CA SER A 20 -2.53 4.67 8.53
C SER A 20 -3.72 3.75 8.32
N VAL A 21 -3.54 2.74 7.46
CA VAL A 21 -4.56 1.71 7.26
C VAL A 21 -4.85 0.99 8.57
N LYS A 22 -3.82 0.59 9.30
CA LYS A 22 -3.98 -0.10 10.59
C LYS A 22 -4.74 0.76 11.58
N ALA A 23 -4.39 2.04 11.70
CA ALA A 23 -5.07 2.99 12.58
C ALA A 23 -6.53 3.17 12.18
N ALA A 24 -6.80 3.32 10.87
CA ALA A 24 -8.16 3.47 10.36
C ALA A 24 -9.02 2.24 10.63
N LEU A 25 -8.49 1.04 10.34
CA LEU A 25 -9.22 -0.21 10.57
C LEU A 25 -9.47 -0.48 12.05
N SER A 26 -8.61 -0.01 12.94
CA SER A 26 -8.82 -0.17 14.39
C SER A 26 -10.05 0.59 14.90
N LYS A 27 -10.57 1.55 14.13
CA LYS A 27 -11.78 2.31 14.46
C LYS A 27 -13.07 1.60 14.02
N VAL A 28 -12.95 0.57 13.21
CA VAL A 28 -14.10 -0.24 12.77
C VAL A 28 -14.47 -1.19 13.90
N ASP A 29 -15.75 -1.14 14.33
CA ASP A 29 -16.22 -1.86 15.51
C ASP A 29 -16.72 -3.27 15.22
N GLY A 30 -16.28 -3.87 14.14
CA GLY A 30 -16.67 -5.22 13.76
C GLY A 30 -17.96 -5.31 12.95
N GLN A 31 -18.66 -4.20 12.76
CA GLN A 31 -19.85 -4.19 11.92
C GLN A 31 -19.47 -4.19 10.44
N PRO A 32 -20.10 -5.02 9.60
CA PRO A 32 -19.85 -4.99 8.17
C PRO A 32 -20.20 -3.62 7.59
N HIS A 33 -19.31 -3.10 6.76
CA HIS A 33 -19.54 -1.86 6.02
C HIS A 33 -19.11 -2.09 4.57
N PRO A 34 -20.05 -2.13 3.61
CA PRO A 34 -19.72 -2.47 2.22
C PRO A 34 -18.66 -1.53 1.61
N ARG A 35 -18.72 -0.25 1.91
CA ARG A 35 -17.75 0.72 1.37
C ARG A 35 -16.34 0.50 1.93
N ILE A 36 -16.22 0.18 3.21
CA ILE A 36 -14.92 -0.15 3.82
C ILE A 36 -14.38 -1.44 3.20
N GLY A 37 -15.23 -2.45 3.02
CA GLY A 37 -14.83 -3.69 2.35
C GLY A 37 -14.33 -3.44 0.94
N TRP A 38 -15.02 -2.57 0.18
CA TRP A 38 -14.57 -2.19 -1.16
C TRP A 38 -13.20 -1.50 -1.12
N LEU A 39 -13.00 -0.58 -0.18
CA LEU A 39 -11.73 0.15 -0.05
C LEU A 39 -10.57 -0.79 0.31
N THR A 40 -10.77 -1.74 1.21
CA THR A 40 -9.72 -2.69 1.57
C THR A 40 -9.39 -3.62 0.41
N THR A 41 -10.38 -4.07 -0.35
CA THR A 41 -10.15 -4.87 -1.55
C THR A 41 -9.41 -4.06 -2.62
N HIS A 42 -9.83 -2.82 -2.83
CA HIS A 42 -9.18 -1.91 -3.79
C HIS A 42 -7.71 -1.67 -3.44
N LEU A 43 -7.41 -1.41 -2.16
CA LEU A 43 -6.02 -1.26 -1.70
C LEU A 43 -5.20 -2.52 -1.96
N THR A 44 -5.76 -3.69 -1.68
CA THR A 44 -5.08 -4.97 -1.89
C THR A 44 -4.74 -5.16 -3.37
N GLU A 45 -5.71 -4.95 -4.24
CA GLU A 45 -5.52 -5.12 -5.68
C GLU A 45 -4.53 -4.12 -6.26
N THR A 46 -4.60 -2.86 -5.82
CA THR A 46 -3.71 -1.81 -6.29
C THR A 46 -2.26 -2.08 -5.87
N LYS A 47 -2.05 -2.45 -4.61
CA LYS A 47 -0.71 -2.83 -4.13
C LYS A 47 -0.15 -4.02 -4.90
N ARG A 48 -0.99 -5.03 -5.15
CA ARG A 48 -0.55 -6.20 -5.92
C ARG A 48 -0.15 -5.80 -7.34
N THR A 49 -0.91 -4.92 -7.98
CA THR A 49 -0.58 -4.42 -9.32
C THR A 49 0.76 -3.68 -9.32
N TYR A 50 0.97 -2.75 -8.40
CA TYR A 50 2.22 -2.00 -8.32
C TYR A 50 3.42 -2.93 -8.13
N TRP A 51 3.32 -3.86 -7.20
CA TRP A 51 4.43 -4.76 -6.89
C TRP A 51 4.69 -5.79 -7.99
N THR A 52 3.67 -6.19 -8.73
CA THR A 52 3.86 -7.04 -9.92
C THR A 52 4.68 -6.29 -10.97
N LEU A 53 4.38 -5.03 -11.21
CA LEU A 53 5.15 -4.19 -12.14
C LEU A 53 6.59 -3.98 -11.65
N VAL A 54 6.77 -3.72 -10.36
CA VAL A 54 8.10 -3.58 -9.76
C VAL A 54 8.91 -4.87 -9.92
N ALA A 55 8.28 -6.02 -9.64
CA ALA A 55 8.96 -7.33 -9.77
C ALA A 55 9.42 -7.58 -11.20
N GLU A 56 8.63 -7.21 -12.19
CA GLU A 56 8.98 -7.40 -13.61
C GLU A 56 10.27 -6.66 -14.01
N VAL A 57 10.49 -5.45 -13.49
CA VAL A 57 11.64 -4.63 -13.87
C VAL A 57 12.84 -4.80 -12.93
N THR A 58 12.63 -5.28 -11.73
CA THR A 58 13.72 -5.42 -10.74
C THR A 58 14.21 -6.84 -10.56
N GLY A 59 13.42 -7.82 -10.97
CA GLY A 59 13.74 -9.24 -10.81
C GLY A 59 13.49 -9.81 -9.41
N ILE A 60 12.88 -9.05 -8.50
CA ILE A 60 12.49 -9.60 -7.20
C ILE A 60 11.30 -10.55 -7.35
N LEU A 61 11.04 -11.36 -6.33
CA LEU A 61 9.86 -12.22 -6.33
C LEU A 61 8.58 -11.39 -6.34
N PRO A 62 7.56 -11.82 -7.10
CA PRO A 62 6.27 -11.13 -7.09
C PRO A 62 5.57 -11.27 -5.74
N PRO A 63 4.57 -10.41 -5.45
CA PRO A 63 3.82 -10.52 -4.20
C PRO A 63 3.04 -11.84 -4.14
N PRO A 64 2.80 -12.37 -2.92
CA PRO A 64 2.00 -13.59 -2.75
C PRO A 64 0.59 -13.39 -3.33
N GLY A 65 0.16 -14.30 -4.23
CA GLY A 65 -1.10 -14.16 -4.94
C GLY A 65 -2.35 -14.33 -4.08
N ASP A 66 -2.20 -14.95 -2.92
CA ASP A 66 -3.30 -15.22 -1.99
C ASP A 66 -3.31 -14.31 -0.77
N ALA A 67 -2.38 -13.36 -0.68
CA ALA A 67 -2.28 -12.49 0.48
C ALA A 67 -3.42 -11.46 0.50
N GLY A 68 -4.08 -11.35 1.66
CA GLY A 68 -4.98 -10.23 1.93
C GLY A 68 -4.19 -8.97 2.29
N LEU A 69 -4.89 -7.89 2.62
CA LEU A 69 -4.28 -6.58 2.82
C LEU A 69 -3.22 -6.58 3.93
N THR A 70 -3.53 -7.17 5.07
CA THR A 70 -2.61 -7.17 6.23
C THR A 70 -1.29 -7.85 5.90
N ARG A 71 -1.34 -9.04 5.28
CA ARG A 71 -0.13 -9.77 4.88
C ARG A 71 0.63 -9.03 3.78
N LEU A 72 -0.09 -8.47 2.83
CA LEU A 72 0.53 -7.76 1.72
C LEU A 72 1.24 -6.48 2.20
N MET A 73 0.64 -5.76 3.15
CA MET A 73 1.27 -4.58 3.74
C MET A 73 2.58 -4.93 4.47
N ALA A 74 2.59 -6.02 5.24
CA ALA A 74 3.81 -6.47 5.90
C ALA A 74 4.86 -6.93 4.89
N TRP A 75 4.44 -7.67 3.87
CA TRP A 75 5.31 -8.14 2.80
C TRP A 75 5.97 -6.98 2.05
N GLU A 76 5.22 -5.93 1.71
CA GLU A 76 5.76 -4.83 0.91
C GLU A 76 6.82 -4.01 1.65
N VAL A 77 6.71 -3.88 2.96
CA VAL A 77 7.71 -3.19 3.78
C VAL A 77 9.06 -3.90 3.67
N GLU A 78 9.04 -5.23 3.77
CA GLU A 78 10.25 -6.04 3.63
C GLU A 78 10.77 -6.08 2.18
N ALA A 79 9.86 -6.19 1.22
CA ALA A 79 10.23 -6.19 -0.19
C ALA A 79 10.90 -4.88 -0.60
N ALA A 80 10.38 -3.74 -0.14
CA ALA A 80 10.96 -2.43 -0.43
C ALA A 80 12.38 -2.31 0.14
N ARG A 81 12.59 -2.80 1.37
CA ARG A 81 13.92 -2.77 2.01
C ARG A 81 14.96 -3.54 1.22
N LYS A 82 14.54 -4.63 0.58
CA LYS A 82 15.42 -5.55 -0.15
C LYS A 82 15.63 -5.17 -1.62
N LEU A 83 15.01 -4.12 -2.10
CA LEU A 83 15.19 -3.69 -3.49
C LEU A 83 16.66 -3.35 -3.75
N PRO A 84 17.23 -3.76 -4.89
CA PRO A 84 18.56 -3.28 -5.28
C PRO A 84 18.52 -1.76 -5.40
N PRO A 85 19.46 -1.03 -4.76
CA PRO A 85 19.44 0.44 -4.82
C PRO A 85 19.42 1.01 -6.22
N GLU A 86 20.13 0.38 -7.15
CA GLU A 86 20.21 0.82 -8.55
C GLU A 86 18.90 0.61 -9.31
N SER A 87 17.99 -0.23 -8.80
CA SER A 87 16.71 -0.50 -9.46
C SER A 87 15.70 0.62 -9.26
N LEU A 88 15.92 1.52 -8.32
CA LEU A 88 14.95 2.57 -7.98
C LEU A 88 14.69 3.56 -9.11
N THR A 89 15.62 3.68 -10.05
CA THR A 89 15.48 4.55 -11.23
C THR A 89 14.98 3.79 -12.47
N SER A 90 14.76 2.49 -12.37
CA SER A 90 14.20 1.71 -13.47
C SER A 90 12.79 2.19 -13.81
N LEU A 91 12.46 2.22 -15.11
CA LEU A 91 11.19 2.76 -15.57
C LEU A 91 10.11 1.70 -15.62
N ILE A 92 8.92 2.11 -15.20
CA ILE A 92 7.68 1.34 -15.25
C ILE A 92 6.64 2.21 -15.95
N HIS A 93 5.86 1.63 -16.85
CA HIS A 93 4.71 2.32 -17.43
C HIS A 93 3.45 1.83 -16.71
N TYR A 94 2.75 2.77 -16.09
CA TYR A 94 1.50 2.49 -15.40
C TYR A 94 0.40 3.42 -15.93
N GLU A 95 -0.62 2.83 -16.51
CA GLU A 95 -1.73 3.56 -17.14
C GLU A 95 -1.25 4.62 -18.14
N GLY A 96 -0.25 4.27 -18.94
CA GLY A 96 0.29 5.14 -19.97
C GLY A 96 1.27 6.20 -19.47
N THR A 97 1.52 6.26 -18.17
CA THR A 97 2.44 7.23 -17.57
C THR A 97 3.73 6.55 -17.15
N PRO A 98 4.90 7.10 -17.48
CA PRO A 98 6.17 6.56 -17.02
C PRO A 98 6.42 6.95 -15.56
N PHE A 99 6.81 5.95 -14.76
CA PHE A 99 7.24 6.12 -13.38
C PHE A 99 8.60 5.48 -13.20
N THR A 100 9.41 5.99 -12.27
CA THR A 100 10.50 5.18 -11.72
C THR A 100 9.93 4.22 -10.66
N VAL A 101 10.66 3.17 -10.33
CA VAL A 101 10.28 2.28 -9.21
C VAL A 101 10.04 3.11 -7.95
N ALA A 102 10.96 4.04 -7.63
CA ALA A 102 10.82 4.89 -6.46
C ALA A 102 9.55 5.75 -6.52
N SER A 103 9.26 6.38 -7.65
CA SER A 103 8.09 7.25 -7.76
C SER A 103 6.77 6.47 -7.72
N LEU A 104 6.74 5.25 -8.26
CA LEU A 104 5.56 4.41 -8.20
C LEU A 104 5.26 3.97 -6.75
N LEU A 105 6.29 3.59 -6.00
CA LEU A 105 6.12 3.19 -4.60
C LEU A 105 5.75 4.38 -3.71
N ARG A 106 6.24 5.57 -4.02
CA ARG A 106 5.80 6.80 -3.34
C ARG A 106 4.33 7.10 -3.63
N LEU A 107 3.90 6.89 -4.88
CA LEU A 107 2.48 6.99 -5.23
C LEU A 107 1.66 5.98 -4.43
N SER A 108 2.14 4.75 -4.31
CA SER A 108 1.46 3.72 -3.51
C SER A 108 1.26 4.16 -2.06
N ALA A 109 2.28 4.76 -1.45
CA ALA A 109 2.17 5.25 -0.07
C ALA A 109 1.12 6.36 0.05
N ARG A 110 1.11 7.33 -0.87
CA ARG A 110 0.10 8.40 -0.87
C ARG A 110 -1.31 7.85 -1.08
N HIS A 111 -1.48 6.94 -2.04
CA HIS A 111 -2.74 6.29 -2.33
C HIS A 111 -3.28 5.52 -1.11
N THR A 112 -2.39 4.82 -0.42
CA THR A 112 -2.71 4.09 0.81
C THR A 112 -3.22 5.06 1.89
N THR A 113 -2.52 6.16 2.12
CA THR A 113 -2.91 7.16 3.12
C THR A 113 -4.23 7.84 2.76
N TRP A 114 -4.43 8.14 1.48
CA TRP A 114 -5.68 8.71 0.99
C TRP A 114 -6.88 7.82 1.35
N HIS A 115 -6.79 6.54 1.05
CA HIS A 115 -7.89 5.61 1.35
C HIS A 115 -8.00 5.28 2.83
N ALA A 116 -6.91 5.30 3.59
CA ALA A 116 -6.95 5.17 5.05
C ALA A 116 -7.80 6.28 5.67
N GLY A 117 -7.66 7.51 5.18
CA GLY A 117 -8.49 8.63 5.61
C GLY A 117 -9.97 8.41 5.32
N GLN A 118 -10.30 7.85 4.16
CA GLN A 118 -11.69 7.52 3.82
C GLN A 118 -12.24 6.43 4.74
N ILE A 119 -11.48 5.39 5.03
CA ILE A 119 -11.89 4.34 5.96
C ILE A 119 -12.15 4.93 7.35
N ALA A 120 -11.25 5.77 7.83
CA ALA A 120 -11.37 6.40 9.14
C ALA A 120 -12.64 7.27 9.24
N ALA A 121 -12.94 8.03 8.18
CA ALA A 121 -14.13 8.86 8.13
C ALA A 121 -15.42 8.02 8.14
N LEU A 122 -15.45 6.92 7.38
CA LEU A 122 -16.60 6.01 7.35
C LEU A 122 -16.79 5.30 8.69
N ALA A 123 -15.71 4.85 9.32
CA ALA A 123 -15.77 4.21 10.63
C ALA A 123 -16.29 5.17 11.70
N GLY A 124 -15.87 6.45 11.64
CA GLY A 124 -16.39 7.48 12.55
C GLY A 124 -17.89 7.70 12.40
N ARG A 125 -18.40 7.70 11.16
CA ARG A 125 -19.85 7.84 10.90
C ARG A 125 -20.64 6.65 11.44
N VAL A 126 -20.13 5.44 11.28
CA VAL A 126 -20.78 4.23 11.81
C VAL A 126 -20.90 4.32 13.33
N ARG A 127 -19.89 4.86 14.01
CA ARG A 127 -19.90 5.01 15.47
C ARG A 127 -20.91 6.04 15.96
N ILE A 128 -21.13 7.09 15.18
CA ILE A 128 -22.06 8.17 15.55
C ILE A 128 -23.50 7.73 15.33
N ALA A 129 -23.72 6.89 14.37
CA ALA A 129 -25.04 6.35 14.07
C ALA A 129 -25.47 5.32 15.08
#